data_5c0ffe92c9be2eef9cf44702ede2abeb
#
_entry.id   5c0ffe92c9be2eef9cf44702ede2abeb
#
_cell.length_a   1.000
_cell.length_b   1.000
_cell.length_c   1.000
_cell.angle_alpha   90.00
_cell.angle_beta   90.00
_cell.angle_gamma   90.00
#
_symmetry.space_group_name_H-M   'P 1'
#
loop_
_entity.id
_entity.type
_entity.pdbx_description
1 polymer ?
#
loop_
_entity_poly.entity_id
_entity_poly.type
_entity_poly.pdbx_seq_one_letter_code
_entity_poly.pdbx_strand_id
1 'polypeptide(L)' 'MAKILIVDDEPRIRELIRENLQYSGYTCEEAGDGSAALSLL' A
#
# COMPACT_ATOMS: atom_id res chain seq x y z
N MET A 1 7.37 -7.83 -11.96
CA MET A 1 7.27 -7.63 -10.52
C MET A 1 5.84 -7.30 -10.15
N ALA A 2 5.37 -7.81 -9.04
CA ALA A 2 4.01 -7.53 -8.58
C ALA A 2 3.92 -6.14 -7.98
N LYS A 3 2.84 -5.46 -8.27
CA LYS A 3 2.52 -4.18 -7.67
C LYS A 3 1.36 -4.40 -6.70
N ILE A 4 1.51 -3.93 -5.48
CA ILE A 4 0.55 -4.16 -4.41
C ILE A 4 -0.03 -2.83 -3.96
N LEU A 5 -1.34 -2.77 -3.86
CA LEU A 5 -2.03 -1.61 -3.32
C LEU A 5 -2.43 -1.91 -1.87
N ILE A 6 -1.97 -1.06 -0.96
CA ILE A 6 -2.26 -1.19 0.46
C ILE A 6 -3.32 -0.18 0.83
N VAL A 7 -4.47 -0.66 1.30
CA VAL A 7 -5.59 0.20 1.68
C VAL A 7 -5.84 0.04 3.17
N ASP A 8 -5.57 1.09 3.94
CA ASP A 8 -5.77 1.07 5.38
C ASP A 8 -5.86 2.52 5.86
N ASP A 9 -6.78 2.80 6.79
CA ASP A 9 -6.96 4.14 7.32
C ASP A 9 -5.90 4.51 8.39
N GLU A 10 -5.05 3.57 8.77
CA GLU A 10 -3.98 3.78 9.75
C GLU A 10 -2.64 3.94 9.04
N PRO A 11 -2.08 5.16 8.98
CA PRO A 11 -0.81 5.39 8.27
C PRO A 11 0.35 4.54 8.77
N ARG A 12 0.39 4.29 10.07
CA ARG A 12 1.46 3.48 10.67
C ARG A 12 1.42 2.04 10.18
N ILE A 13 0.22 1.50 10.07
CA ILE A 13 0.04 0.12 9.59
C ILE A 13 0.41 0.03 8.11
N ARG A 14 -0.05 1.00 7.31
CA ARG A 14 0.30 1.04 5.89
C ARG A 14 1.81 1.07 5.69
N GLU A 15 2.49 1.94 6.44
CA GLU A 15 3.94 2.09 6.34
C GLU A 15 4.66 0.80 6.69
N LEU A 16 4.24 0.14 7.75
CA LEU A 16 4.84 -1.12 8.19
C LEU A 16 4.69 -2.20 7.12
N ILE A 17 3.49 -2.34 6.57
CA ILE A 17 3.22 -3.32 5.53
C ILE A 17 4.03 -3.00 4.28
N ARG A 18 4.07 -1.74 3.86
CA ARG A 18 4.84 -1.31 2.70
C ARG A 18 6.32 -1.66 2.86
N GLU A 19 6.90 -1.34 4.01
CA GLU A 19 8.31 -1.63 4.26
C GLU A 19 8.61 -3.11 4.15
N ASN A 20 7.76 -3.96 4.73
CA ASN A 20 7.94 -5.40 4.65
C ASN A 20 7.85 -5.92 3.22
N LEU A 21 6.87 -5.44 2.47
CA LEU A 21 6.67 -5.88 1.08
C LEU A 21 7.78 -5.38 0.17
N GLN A 22 8.21 -4.14 0.34
CA GLN A 22 9.32 -3.60 -0.45
C GLN A 22 10.61 -4.34 -0.17
N TYR A 23 10.83 -4.73 1.06
CA TYR A 23 11.98 -5.54 1.42
C TYR A 23 11.98 -6.88 0.66
N SER A 24 10.80 -7.41 0.42
CA SER A 24 10.63 -8.66 -0.34
C SER A 24 10.64 -8.45 -1.86
N GLY A 25 10.81 -7.24 -2.33
CA GLY A 25 10.93 -6.94 -3.76
C GLY A 25 9.65 -6.52 -4.45
N TYR A 26 8.59 -6.25 -3.72
CA TYR A 26 7.33 -5.78 -4.31
C TYR A 26 7.31 -4.26 -4.42
N THR A 27 6.61 -3.77 -5.43
CA THR A 27 6.30 -2.34 -5.54
C THR A 27 4.97 -2.08 -4.86
N CYS A 28 4.91 -1.06 -4.00
CA CYS A 28 3.71 -0.78 -3.22
C CYS A 28 3.19 0.63 -3.45
N GLU A 29 1.87 0.77 -3.45
CA GLU A 29 1.19 2.04 -3.36
C GLU A 29 0.27 2.02 -2.15
N GLU A 30 0.00 3.18 -1.58
CA GLU A 30 -0.80 3.29 -0.37
C GLU A 30 -2.03 4.14 -0.61
N ALA A 31 -3.14 3.75 0.02
CA ALA A 31 -4.36 4.53 0.03
C ALA A 31 -4.95 4.52 1.43
N GLY A 32 -5.47 5.66 1.87
CA GLY A 32 -6.06 5.79 3.19
C GLY A 32 -7.50 5.29 3.29
N ASP A 33 -8.17 5.12 2.15
CA ASP A 33 -9.54 4.63 2.09
C ASP A 33 -9.84 4.07 0.70
N GLY A 34 -11.04 3.52 0.54
CA GLY A 34 -11.45 2.92 -0.73
C GLY A 34 -11.54 3.92 -1.87
N SER A 35 -11.92 5.16 -1.60
CA SER A 35 -12.01 6.20 -2.61
C SER A 35 -10.62 6.54 -3.16
N ALA A 36 -9.64 6.71 -2.28
CA ALA A 36 -8.25 6.94 -2.69
C ALA A 36 -7.70 5.75 -3.46
N ALA A 37 -8.06 4.54 -3.04
CA ALA A 37 -7.64 3.32 -3.73
C ALA A 37 -8.17 3.28 -5.17
N LEU A 38 -9.45 3.62 -5.36
CA LEU A 38 -10.04 3.65 -6.69
C LEU A 38 -9.36 4.69 -7.59
N SER A 39 -8.92 5.81 -7.03
CA SER A 39 -8.22 6.85 -7.79
C SER A 39 -6.85 6.38 -8.29
N LEU A 40 -6.25 5.38 -7.64
CA LEU A 40 -4.96 4.83 -8.05
C LEU A 40 -5.10 3.75 -9.14
N LEU A 41 -6.29 3.27 -9.33
CA LEU A 41 -6.55 2.27 -10.37
C LEU A 41 -6.79 2.96 -11.71
#